data_26c123412b5709aaba3f0ab655ec88b0
#
_entry.id   26c123412b5709aaba3f0ab655ec88b0
#
_cell.length_a   1.000
_cell.length_b   1.000
_cell.length_c   1.000
_cell.angle_alpha   90.00
_cell.angle_beta   90.00
_cell.angle_gamma   90.00
#
_symmetry.space_group_name_H-M   'P 1'
#
loop_
_entity.id
_entity.type
_entity.pdbx_description
1 polymer ?
#
loop_
_entity_poly.entity_id
_entity_poly.type
_entity_poly.pdbx_seq_one_letter_code
_entity_poly.pdbx_strand_id
1 'polypeptide(L)'
;MIRLTINGSSVQVEEGSTVLEAARLYGIPVPTLCHDDGLTAYGACRLCVVELGTGRLVTSCNTRAAEGMVVRTSSQKVERARRLLLELYVATSPQSKRIQDLASAAGVRECRYEAQQEDCIQCGLCVRICAEQMAGGAIGFAGRGKSRHVARPFDQTSEQCRQCGACLYVCPVCELRCQASTADTALCNGCLNFAPPCLKTYDDAMCFLDPCHACELAGPFRADARTSLRAATTAR
;
A
#
# COMPACT_ATOMS: atom_id res chain seq x y z
N MET A 1 -4.02 -13.09 -26.04
CA MET A 1 -3.83 -14.04 -24.91
C MET A 1 -2.42 -14.58 -24.98
N ILE A 2 -1.68 -14.58 -23.91
CA ILE A 2 -0.35 -15.16 -23.76
C ILE A 2 -0.39 -16.26 -22.71
N ARG A 3 0.51 -17.23 -22.82
CA ARG A 3 0.62 -18.34 -21.88
C ARG A 3 1.97 -18.30 -21.19
N LEU A 4 1.93 -18.43 -19.86
CA LEU A 4 3.13 -18.49 -19.02
C LEU A 4 2.95 -19.59 -17.97
N THR A 5 4.03 -19.93 -17.27
CA THR A 5 4.01 -20.92 -16.22
C THR A 5 4.33 -20.24 -14.88
N ILE A 6 3.44 -20.36 -13.89
CA ILE A 6 3.68 -19.86 -12.53
C ILE A 6 3.66 -21.03 -11.56
N ASN A 7 4.77 -21.26 -10.86
CA ASN A 7 4.94 -22.40 -9.92
C ASN A 7 4.63 -23.77 -10.54
N GLY A 8 4.89 -23.96 -11.83
CA GLY A 8 4.60 -25.18 -12.57
C GLY A 8 3.20 -25.27 -13.15
N SER A 9 2.29 -24.36 -12.82
CA SER A 9 0.94 -24.29 -13.38
C SER A 9 0.91 -23.43 -14.63
N SER A 10 0.26 -23.89 -15.70
CA SER A 10 0.03 -23.11 -16.91
C SER A 10 -1.05 -22.06 -16.66
N VAL A 11 -0.72 -20.81 -16.97
CA VAL A 11 -1.57 -19.64 -16.74
C VAL A 11 -1.73 -18.90 -18.06
N GLN A 12 -2.94 -18.45 -18.37
CA GLN A 12 -3.24 -17.71 -19.60
C GLN A 12 -3.83 -16.35 -19.25
N VAL A 13 -3.27 -15.28 -19.81
CA VAL A 13 -3.67 -13.91 -19.54
C VAL A 13 -3.70 -13.07 -20.80
N GLU A 14 -4.32 -11.91 -20.73
CA GLU A 14 -4.31 -10.94 -21.82
C GLU A 14 -2.90 -10.38 -22.06
N GLU A 15 -2.62 -10.06 -23.31
CA GLU A 15 -1.38 -9.36 -23.65
C GLU A 15 -1.32 -8.00 -22.96
N GLY A 16 -0.17 -7.66 -22.41
CA GLY A 16 0.02 -6.44 -21.63
C GLY A 16 -0.24 -6.60 -20.12
N SER A 17 -0.80 -7.72 -19.66
CA SER A 17 -0.93 -8.01 -18.22
C SER A 17 0.43 -8.12 -17.56
N THR A 18 0.49 -7.77 -16.27
CA THR A 18 1.68 -7.98 -15.44
C THR A 18 1.72 -9.40 -14.87
N VAL A 19 2.89 -9.84 -14.46
CA VAL A 19 3.04 -11.13 -13.74
C VAL A 19 2.24 -11.15 -12.43
N LEU A 20 2.07 -10.01 -11.76
CA LEU A 20 1.25 -9.90 -10.55
C LEU A 20 -0.23 -10.11 -10.86
N GLU A 21 -0.76 -9.48 -11.89
CA GLU A 21 -2.15 -9.66 -12.34
C GLU A 21 -2.39 -11.12 -12.74
N ALA A 22 -1.45 -11.72 -13.49
CA ALA A 22 -1.51 -13.13 -13.82
C ALA A 22 -1.56 -14.02 -12.57
N ALA A 23 -0.71 -13.79 -11.58
CA ALA A 23 -0.71 -14.55 -10.34
C ALA A 23 -2.03 -14.41 -9.57
N ARG A 24 -2.56 -13.18 -9.46
CA ARG A 24 -3.83 -12.90 -8.76
C ARG A 24 -5.02 -13.58 -9.42
N LEU A 25 -5.09 -13.51 -10.76
CA LEU A 25 -6.18 -14.13 -11.53
C LEU A 25 -6.30 -15.63 -11.23
N TYR A 26 -5.20 -16.30 -10.94
CA TYR A 26 -5.16 -17.73 -10.61
C TYR A 26 -5.03 -18.02 -9.10
N GLY A 27 -5.31 -17.03 -8.26
CA GLY A 27 -5.32 -17.21 -6.80
C GLY A 27 -3.93 -17.46 -6.19
N ILE A 28 -2.85 -17.14 -6.91
CA ILE A 28 -1.47 -17.30 -6.42
C ILE A 28 -1.07 -16.07 -5.60
N PRO A 29 -0.88 -16.20 -4.28
CA PRO A 29 -0.61 -15.06 -3.42
C PRO A 29 0.80 -14.51 -3.66
N VAL A 30 0.87 -13.21 -3.95
CA VAL A 30 2.12 -12.44 -4.03
C VAL A 30 1.97 -11.18 -3.18
N PRO A 31 2.77 -11.01 -2.12
CA PRO A 31 2.62 -9.90 -1.20
C PRO A 31 3.00 -8.56 -1.84
N THR A 32 2.26 -7.51 -1.51
CA THR A 32 2.51 -6.14 -1.96
C THR A 32 2.26 -5.15 -0.83
N LEU A 33 2.98 -4.00 -0.84
CA LEU A 33 2.73 -2.85 0.03
C LEU A 33 2.53 -1.55 -0.76
N CYS A 34 3.06 -1.45 -1.99
CA CYS A 34 2.97 -0.24 -2.81
C CYS A 34 2.12 -0.41 -4.07
N HIS A 35 1.37 -1.51 -4.19
CA HIS A 35 0.53 -1.79 -5.33
C HIS A 35 -0.94 -1.69 -4.95
N ASP A 36 -1.69 -1.03 -5.80
CA ASP A 36 -3.14 -0.95 -5.79
C ASP A 36 -3.62 -1.10 -7.24
N ASP A 37 -4.72 -1.83 -7.45
CA ASP A 37 -5.20 -2.18 -8.79
C ASP A 37 -5.72 -0.97 -9.58
N GLY A 38 -6.14 0.08 -8.86
CA GLY A 38 -6.58 1.35 -9.45
C GLY A 38 -5.44 2.34 -9.74
N LEU A 39 -4.19 1.99 -9.48
CA LEU A 39 -3.06 2.91 -9.60
C LEU A 39 -1.96 2.34 -10.50
N THR A 40 -1.27 3.24 -11.20
CA THR A 40 -0.10 2.86 -12.00
C THR A 40 0.94 2.12 -11.15
N ALA A 41 1.49 1.02 -11.66
CA ALA A 41 2.48 0.24 -10.94
C ALA A 41 3.77 1.03 -10.70
N TYR A 42 4.24 1.06 -9.45
CA TYR A 42 5.41 1.86 -9.05
C TYR A 42 6.65 1.03 -8.71
N GLY A 43 6.45 -0.17 -8.13
CA GLY A 43 7.53 -1.10 -7.83
C GLY A 43 8.45 -0.68 -6.68
N ALA A 44 8.04 0.25 -5.80
CA ALA A 44 8.87 0.78 -4.73
C ALA A 44 9.16 -0.25 -3.63
N CYS A 45 8.15 -0.95 -3.13
CA CYS A 45 8.30 -1.82 -1.96
C CYS A 45 9.08 -3.12 -2.23
N ARG A 46 9.19 -3.54 -3.46
CA ARG A 46 9.90 -4.76 -3.90
C ARG A 46 9.37 -6.08 -3.33
N LEU A 47 8.33 -6.09 -2.48
CA LEU A 47 7.79 -7.32 -1.88
C LEU A 47 7.19 -8.29 -2.90
N CYS A 48 6.68 -7.76 -4.01
CA CYS A 48 6.15 -8.57 -5.10
C CYS A 48 7.24 -9.28 -5.93
N VAL A 49 8.45 -9.39 -5.41
CA VAL A 49 9.56 -10.07 -6.07
C VAL A 49 9.22 -11.52 -6.39
N VAL A 50 9.56 -11.94 -7.62
CA VAL A 50 9.44 -13.31 -8.13
C VAL A 50 10.72 -13.69 -8.87
N GLU A 51 10.97 -14.98 -9.03
CA GLU A 51 12.12 -15.50 -9.78
C GLU A 51 11.66 -15.97 -11.16
N LEU A 52 12.33 -15.48 -12.19
CA LEU A 52 12.13 -15.97 -13.57
C LEU A 52 12.88 -17.29 -13.77
N GLY A 53 12.50 -18.05 -14.81
CA GLY A 53 13.19 -19.27 -15.23
C GLY A 53 14.69 -19.09 -15.48
N THR A 54 15.13 -17.87 -15.76
CA THR A 54 16.56 -17.47 -15.90
C THR A 54 17.29 -17.32 -14.57
N GLY A 55 16.61 -17.46 -13.43
CA GLY A 55 17.16 -17.24 -12.08
C GLY A 55 17.21 -15.77 -11.64
N ARG A 56 16.75 -14.81 -12.48
CA ARG A 56 16.65 -13.39 -12.13
C ARG A 56 15.48 -13.13 -11.21
N LEU A 57 15.68 -12.26 -10.22
CA LEU A 57 14.61 -11.69 -9.41
C LEU A 57 14.07 -10.42 -10.06
N VAL A 58 12.75 -10.36 -10.23
CA VAL A 58 12.04 -9.20 -10.79
C VAL A 58 10.83 -8.87 -9.92
N THR A 59 10.33 -7.64 -10.00
CA THR A 59 9.07 -7.24 -9.35
C THR A 59 7.90 -7.57 -10.26
N SER A 60 7.00 -8.42 -9.80
CA SER A 60 5.87 -8.90 -10.59
C SER A 60 4.87 -7.79 -10.97
N CYS A 61 4.73 -6.74 -10.13
CA CYS A 61 3.76 -5.67 -10.37
C CYS A 61 4.06 -4.79 -11.58
N ASN A 62 5.31 -4.71 -12.03
CA ASN A 62 5.72 -3.92 -13.19
C ASN A 62 6.47 -4.73 -14.27
N THR A 63 6.52 -6.05 -14.12
CA THR A 63 7.04 -6.96 -15.14
C THR A 63 5.89 -7.47 -15.98
N ARG A 64 5.90 -7.17 -17.28
CA ARG A 64 4.91 -7.68 -18.22
C ARG A 64 5.05 -9.19 -18.39
N ALA A 65 3.94 -9.90 -18.38
CA ALA A 65 3.89 -11.31 -18.72
C ALA A 65 4.27 -11.48 -20.20
N ALA A 66 4.99 -12.54 -20.53
CA ALA A 66 5.40 -12.87 -21.90
C ALA A 66 5.16 -14.35 -22.19
N GLU A 67 4.97 -14.65 -23.47
CA GLU A 67 4.75 -16.02 -23.93
C GLU A 67 5.90 -16.94 -23.50
N GLY A 68 5.56 -18.10 -22.96
CA GLY A 68 6.53 -19.09 -22.47
C GLY A 68 7.31 -18.69 -21.22
N MET A 69 7.00 -17.55 -20.59
CA MET A 69 7.67 -17.12 -19.36
C MET A 69 7.46 -18.14 -18.23
N VAL A 70 8.53 -18.46 -17.52
CA VAL A 70 8.49 -19.31 -16.32
C VAL A 70 8.76 -18.46 -15.09
N VAL A 71 7.85 -18.53 -14.10
CA VAL A 71 7.87 -17.71 -12.88
C VAL A 71 7.76 -18.61 -11.65
N ARG A 72 8.58 -18.33 -10.63
CA ARG A 72 8.49 -18.95 -9.31
C ARG A 72 8.21 -17.87 -8.27
N THR A 73 7.12 -18.02 -7.52
CA THR A 73 6.69 -17.02 -6.53
C THR A 73 7.19 -17.32 -5.12
N SER A 74 7.74 -18.52 -4.87
CA SER A 74 8.14 -19.01 -3.55
C SER A 74 9.47 -19.81 -3.59
N SER A 75 10.39 -19.44 -4.49
CA SER A 75 11.73 -20.04 -4.44
C SER A 75 12.52 -19.54 -3.22
N GLN A 76 13.54 -20.30 -2.81
CA GLN A 76 14.42 -19.92 -1.69
C GLN A 76 15.01 -18.51 -1.84
N LYS A 77 15.34 -18.10 -3.07
CA LYS A 77 15.84 -16.74 -3.36
C LYS A 77 14.74 -15.69 -3.11
N VAL A 78 13.52 -15.95 -3.55
CA VAL A 78 12.37 -15.06 -3.35
C VAL A 78 12.05 -14.91 -1.87
N GLU A 79 11.97 -16.02 -1.15
CA GLU A 79 11.69 -16.02 0.30
C GLU A 79 12.77 -15.26 1.10
N ARG A 80 14.04 -15.50 0.77
CA ARG A 80 15.15 -14.79 1.39
C ARG A 80 15.11 -13.29 1.14
N ALA A 81 14.81 -12.90 -0.10
CA ALA A 81 14.67 -11.48 -0.46
C ALA A 81 13.50 -10.81 0.25
N ARG A 82 12.33 -11.47 0.30
CA ARG A 82 11.16 -10.95 1.02
C ARG A 82 11.41 -10.83 2.52
N ARG A 83 12.03 -11.83 3.12
CA ARG A 83 12.36 -11.80 4.55
C ARG A 83 13.25 -10.60 4.89
N LEU A 84 14.31 -10.38 4.12
CA LEU A 84 15.19 -9.22 4.30
C LEU A 84 14.43 -7.89 4.17
N LEU A 85 13.59 -7.76 3.14
CA LEU A 85 12.79 -6.55 2.94
C LEU A 85 11.82 -6.31 4.08
N LEU A 86 11.17 -7.36 4.59
CA LEU A 86 10.23 -7.25 5.70
C LEU A 86 10.92 -6.90 7.01
N GLU A 87 12.12 -7.41 7.27
CA GLU A 87 12.94 -6.96 8.41
C GLU A 87 13.22 -5.45 8.32
N LEU A 88 13.60 -4.94 7.14
CA LEU A 88 13.83 -3.51 6.94
C LEU A 88 12.54 -2.70 7.16
N TYR A 89 11.39 -3.19 6.69
CA TYR A 89 10.11 -2.52 6.91
C TYR A 89 9.65 -2.55 8.36
N VAL A 90 9.89 -3.64 9.08
CA VAL A 90 9.64 -3.72 10.52
C VAL A 90 10.51 -2.72 11.27
N ALA A 91 11.79 -2.58 10.89
CA ALA A 91 12.66 -1.56 11.48
C ALA A 91 12.19 -0.14 11.18
N THR A 92 11.74 0.13 9.97
CA THR A 92 11.28 1.47 9.56
C THR A 92 9.97 1.84 10.25
N SER A 93 8.97 0.94 10.21
CA SER A 93 7.61 1.21 10.72
C SER A 93 7.13 0.06 11.60
N PRO A 94 7.71 -0.12 12.80
CA PRO A 94 7.46 -1.26 13.67
C PRO A 94 6.02 -1.35 14.16
N GLN A 95 5.28 -0.25 14.14
CA GLN A 95 3.90 -0.18 14.62
C GLN A 95 2.86 -0.56 13.55
N SER A 96 3.26 -0.73 12.29
CA SER A 96 2.32 -1.12 11.23
C SER A 96 1.89 -2.57 11.35
N LYS A 97 0.63 -2.80 11.71
CA LYS A 97 0.06 -4.16 11.81
C LYS A 97 0.21 -4.92 10.49
N ARG A 98 -0.06 -4.29 9.36
CA ARG A 98 0.08 -4.91 8.03
C ARG A 98 1.50 -5.39 7.76
N ILE A 99 2.51 -4.61 8.15
CA ILE A 99 3.92 -4.99 8.00
C ILE A 99 4.25 -6.15 8.94
N GLN A 100 3.80 -6.09 10.20
CA GLN A 100 3.99 -7.16 11.18
C GLN A 100 3.36 -8.49 10.73
N ASP A 101 2.13 -8.45 10.21
CA ASP A 101 1.44 -9.64 9.71
C ASP A 101 2.21 -10.27 8.52
N LEU A 102 2.67 -9.46 7.57
CA LEU A 102 3.49 -9.93 6.45
C LEU A 102 4.84 -10.48 6.91
N ALA A 103 5.48 -9.85 7.88
CA ALA A 103 6.76 -10.28 8.46
C ALA A 103 6.60 -11.63 9.19
N SER A 104 5.55 -11.76 10.00
CA SER A 104 5.21 -13.00 10.68
C SER A 104 4.94 -14.13 9.69
N ALA A 105 4.14 -13.87 8.66
CA ALA A 105 3.85 -14.85 7.60
C ALA A 105 5.12 -15.27 6.82
N ALA A 106 6.10 -14.40 6.69
CA ALA A 106 7.40 -14.70 6.07
C ALA A 106 8.41 -15.35 7.04
N GLY A 107 8.02 -15.59 8.30
CA GLY A 107 8.87 -16.21 9.32
C GLY A 107 9.94 -15.27 9.89
N VAL A 108 9.72 -13.95 9.83
CA VAL A 108 10.56 -12.96 10.53
C VAL A 108 10.09 -12.92 11.97
N ARG A 109 10.92 -13.45 12.88
CA ARG A 109 10.64 -13.48 14.32
C ARG A 109 11.33 -12.37 15.08
N GLU A 110 12.49 -11.97 14.63
CA GLU A 110 13.33 -10.94 15.21
C GLU A 110 13.82 -9.99 14.12
N CYS A 111 13.86 -8.71 14.44
CA CYS A 111 14.41 -7.69 13.56
C CYS A 111 15.88 -7.43 13.95
N ARG A 112 16.80 -7.59 13.00
CA ARG A 112 18.23 -7.35 13.21
C ARG A 112 18.62 -5.87 13.19
N TYR A 113 17.70 -5.01 12.79
CA TYR A 113 17.93 -3.58 12.61
C TYR A 113 17.25 -2.78 13.72
N GLU A 114 17.85 -1.65 14.08
CA GLU A 114 17.25 -0.72 15.03
C GLU A 114 15.95 -0.12 14.48
N ALA A 115 14.95 -0.02 15.36
CA ALA A 115 13.68 0.58 15.01
C ALA A 115 13.83 2.08 14.80
N GLN A 116 13.45 2.57 13.63
CA GLN A 116 13.52 3.98 13.26
C GLN A 116 12.25 4.74 13.68
N GLN A 117 11.18 4.03 13.97
CA GLN A 117 9.86 4.58 14.34
C GLN A 117 9.34 5.61 13.32
N GLU A 118 9.66 5.43 12.06
CA GLU A 118 9.13 6.25 10.99
C GLU A 118 7.71 5.80 10.61
N ASP A 119 6.87 6.76 10.31
CA ASP A 119 5.48 6.50 9.93
C ASP A 119 5.29 6.42 8.42
N CYS A 120 6.35 6.22 7.68
CA CYS A 120 6.32 6.21 6.22
C CYS A 120 7.37 5.27 5.64
N ILE A 121 6.92 4.28 4.85
CA ILE A 121 7.79 3.38 4.08
C ILE A 121 8.06 3.89 2.66
N GLN A 122 7.70 5.12 2.36
CA GLN A 122 7.90 5.79 1.07
C GLN A 122 7.33 5.02 -0.14
N CYS A 123 6.26 4.29 0.06
CA CYS A 123 5.65 3.44 -0.96
C CYS A 123 4.97 4.22 -2.10
N GLY A 124 4.66 5.50 -1.89
CA GLY A 124 4.08 6.40 -2.88
C GLY A 124 2.60 6.19 -3.20
N LEU A 125 1.89 5.31 -2.49
CA LEU A 125 0.45 5.10 -2.72
C LEU A 125 -0.35 6.40 -2.52
N CYS A 126 -0.07 7.13 -1.43
CA CYS A 126 -0.76 8.38 -1.12
C CYS A 126 -0.55 9.46 -2.19
N VAL A 127 0.67 9.59 -2.72
CA VAL A 127 0.99 10.54 -3.78
C VAL A 127 0.25 10.17 -5.07
N ARG A 128 0.30 8.89 -5.45
CA ARG A 128 -0.32 8.40 -6.69
C ARG A 128 -1.84 8.46 -6.65
N ILE A 129 -2.47 8.05 -5.56
CA ILE A 129 -3.94 8.13 -5.47
C ILE A 129 -4.42 9.57 -5.51
N CYS A 130 -3.68 10.51 -4.90
CA CYS A 130 -3.99 11.92 -4.96
C CYS A 130 -3.91 12.47 -6.39
N ALA A 131 -2.91 12.05 -7.16
CA ALA A 131 -2.72 12.53 -8.53
C ALA A 131 -3.61 11.78 -9.53
N GLU A 132 -3.65 10.45 -9.49
CA GLU A 132 -4.24 9.61 -10.53
C GLU A 132 -5.75 9.47 -10.38
N GLN A 133 -6.25 9.26 -9.15
CA GLN A 133 -7.68 9.01 -8.91
C GLN A 133 -8.42 10.25 -8.42
N MET A 134 -7.78 11.05 -7.57
CA MET A 134 -8.42 12.24 -7.01
C MET A 134 -8.16 13.51 -7.84
N ALA A 135 -7.30 13.44 -8.84
CA ALA A 135 -6.89 14.56 -9.69
C ALA A 135 -6.49 15.82 -8.87
N GLY A 136 -5.98 15.60 -7.65
CA GLY A 136 -5.64 16.69 -6.73
C GLY A 136 -4.19 17.13 -6.86
N GLY A 137 -3.25 16.19 -7.01
CA GLY A 137 -1.81 16.51 -7.05
C GLY A 137 -1.29 17.31 -5.83
N ALA A 138 -2.03 17.26 -4.71
CA ALA A 138 -1.82 18.13 -3.55
C ALA A 138 -0.65 17.71 -2.65
N ILE A 139 -0.11 16.51 -2.86
CA ILE A 139 1.05 15.97 -2.13
C ILE A 139 2.02 15.32 -3.09
N GLY A 140 3.29 15.37 -2.74
CA GLY A 140 4.37 14.81 -3.55
C GLY A 140 5.51 14.32 -2.69
N PHE A 141 6.61 13.93 -3.32
CA PHE A 141 7.85 13.63 -2.61
C PHE A 141 8.75 14.87 -2.60
N ALA A 142 9.25 15.22 -1.43
CA ALA A 142 10.29 16.23 -1.22
C ALA A 142 11.57 15.55 -0.70
N GLY A 143 12.71 16.23 -0.86
CA GLY A 143 14.00 15.73 -0.44
C GLY A 143 14.52 14.55 -1.27
N ARG A 144 15.65 13.99 -0.83
CA ARG A 144 16.30 12.83 -1.48
C ARG A 144 17.05 11.99 -0.45
N GLY A 145 17.32 10.72 -0.79
CA GLY A 145 17.98 9.79 0.11
C GLY A 145 17.24 9.66 1.43
N LYS A 146 17.94 9.82 2.54
CA LYS A 146 17.35 9.74 3.89
C LYS A 146 16.37 10.87 4.21
N SER A 147 16.50 12.01 3.56
CA SER A 147 15.61 13.17 3.77
C SER A 147 14.37 13.14 2.87
N ARG A 148 14.21 12.11 2.04
CA ARG A 148 13.03 11.98 1.19
C ARG A 148 11.80 11.70 2.06
N HIS A 149 10.76 12.48 1.87
CA HIS A 149 9.50 12.35 2.60
C HIS A 149 8.32 12.78 1.73
N VAL A 150 7.12 12.42 2.14
CA VAL A 150 5.89 12.93 1.52
C VAL A 150 5.60 14.30 2.11
N ALA A 151 5.42 15.28 1.25
CA ALA A 151 5.19 16.67 1.64
C ALA A 151 4.08 17.32 0.81
N ARG A 152 3.58 18.42 1.33
CA ARG A 152 2.78 19.38 0.58
C ARG A 152 3.70 20.40 -0.10
N PRO A 153 3.29 21.02 -1.21
CA PRO A 153 4.05 22.11 -1.81
C PRO A 153 4.34 23.22 -0.80
N PHE A 154 5.62 23.54 -0.60
CA PHE A 154 6.09 24.57 0.33
C PHE A 154 5.60 24.40 1.78
N ASP A 155 5.27 23.15 2.21
CA ASP A 155 4.68 22.82 3.50
C ASP A 155 3.34 23.52 3.81
N GLN A 156 2.69 24.05 2.79
CA GLN A 156 1.40 24.71 2.88
C GLN A 156 0.29 23.78 2.40
N THR A 157 -0.91 23.99 2.91
CA THR A 157 -2.09 23.28 2.42
C THR A 157 -2.36 23.74 0.99
N SER A 158 -2.31 22.79 0.04
CA SER A 158 -2.62 23.06 -1.35
C SER A 158 -4.12 23.32 -1.52
N GLU A 159 -4.50 24.34 -2.30
CA GLU A 159 -5.88 24.59 -2.70
C GLU A 159 -6.48 23.44 -3.50
N GLN A 160 -5.64 22.62 -4.13
CA GLN A 160 -6.04 21.40 -4.84
C GLN A 160 -6.40 20.24 -3.91
N CYS A 161 -6.09 20.35 -2.61
CA CYS A 161 -6.43 19.35 -1.62
C CYS A 161 -7.93 19.37 -1.33
N ARG A 162 -8.63 18.33 -1.78
CA ARG A 162 -10.07 18.16 -1.57
C ARG A 162 -10.43 17.58 -0.19
N GLN A 163 -9.45 17.37 0.67
CA GLN A 163 -9.63 16.75 2.00
C GLN A 163 -10.41 15.42 1.96
N CYS A 164 -10.29 14.66 0.87
CA CYS A 164 -11.06 13.45 0.63
C CYS A 164 -10.58 12.22 1.44
N GLY A 165 -9.40 12.29 2.08
CA GLY A 165 -8.83 11.21 2.90
C GLY A 165 -8.26 10.01 2.13
N ALA A 166 -8.35 9.97 0.81
CA ALA A 166 -7.88 8.84 0.00
C ALA A 166 -6.40 8.48 0.27
N CYS A 167 -5.55 9.49 0.49
CA CYS A 167 -4.13 9.30 0.80
C CYS A 167 -3.89 8.55 2.13
N LEU A 168 -4.78 8.73 3.11
CA LEU A 168 -4.73 7.98 4.37
C LEU A 168 -5.32 6.58 4.20
N TYR A 169 -6.42 6.48 3.48
CA TYR A 169 -7.08 5.21 3.20
C TYR A 169 -6.14 4.18 2.55
N VAL A 170 -5.37 4.60 1.56
CA VAL A 170 -4.48 3.72 0.80
C VAL A 170 -3.17 3.41 1.53
N CYS A 171 -2.84 4.15 2.60
CA CYS A 171 -1.54 4.07 3.27
C CYS A 171 -1.41 2.81 4.15
N PRO A 172 -0.49 1.89 3.87
CA PRO A 172 -0.34 0.66 4.64
C PRO A 172 0.19 0.86 6.07
N VAL A 173 0.72 2.04 6.36
CA VAL A 173 1.28 2.38 7.69
C VAL A 173 0.25 3.10 8.57
N CYS A 174 -0.58 3.96 7.98
CA CYS A 174 -1.60 4.71 8.72
C CYS A 174 -2.70 3.83 9.35
N GLU A 175 -2.90 2.62 8.81
CA GLU A 175 -3.92 1.69 9.29
C GLU A 175 -3.79 1.40 10.79
N LEU A 176 -2.59 1.14 11.27
CA LEU A 176 -2.37 0.88 12.70
C LEU A 176 -2.58 2.13 13.56
N ARG A 177 -2.19 3.30 13.06
CA ARG A 177 -2.42 4.56 13.76
C ARG A 177 -3.91 4.83 13.98
N CYS A 178 -4.72 4.61 12.95
CA CYS A 178 -6.16 4.78 13.10
C CYS A 178 -6.76 3.78 14.09
N GLN A 179 -6.29 2.55 14.10
CA GLN A 179 -6.74 1.53 15.06
C GLN A 179 -6.27 1.81 16.50
N ALA A 180 -5.04 2.28 16.67
CA ALA A 180 -4.50 2.64 17.99
C ALA A 180 -5.15 3.91 18.57
N SER A 181 -5.58 4.83 17.71
CA SER A 181 -6.14 6.12 18.13
C SER A 181 -7.59 6.04 18.61
N THR A 182 -8.22 4.88 18.54
CA THR A 182 -9.60 4.70 19.02
C THR A 182 -9.76 4.88 20.53
N ALA A 183 -8.65 4.78 21.29
CA ALA A 183 -8.63 5.06 22.71
C ALA A 183 -8.02 6.45 23.04
N ASP A 184 -7.42 7.13 22.07
CA ASP A 184 -6.70 8.38 22.29
C ASP A 184 -7.02 9.39 21.16
N THR A 185 -7.95 10.29 21.48
CA THR A 185 -8.36 11.38 20.59
C THR A 185 -7.21 12.32 20.18
N ALA A 186 -6.13 12.39 20.94
CA ALA A 186 -4.96 13.21 20.64
C ALA A 186 -4.19 12.65 19.42
N LEU A 187 -4.11 11.34 19.25
CA LEU A 187 -3.49 10.71 18.08
C LEU A 187 -4.34 10.89 16.82
N CYS A 188 -5.66 10.86 16.95
CA CYS A 188 -6.56 11.16 15.84
C CYS A 188 -6.38 12.59 15.33
N ASN A 189 -6.18 13.55 16.22
CA ASN A 189 -5.92 14.95 15.88
C ASN A 189 -4.60 15.14 15.12
N GLY A 190 -3.60 14.30 15.34
CA GLY A 190 -2.33 14.36 14.61
C GLY A 190 -2.45 14.05 13.11
N CYS A 191 -3.44 13.28 12.71
CA CYS A 191 -3.71 12.95 11.30
C CYS A 191 -4.51 14.04 10.56
N LEU A 192 -5.12 14.98 11.26
CA LEU A 192 -5.95 16.04 10.70
C LEU A 192 -5.22 17.01 9.77
N ASN A 193 -3.89 17.00 9.76
CA ASN A 193 -3.11 17.84 8.84
C ASN A 193 -3.27 17.45 7.36
N PHE A 194 -3.81 16.28 7.06
CA PHE A 194 -3.90 15.79 5.68
C PHE A 194 -5.33 15.46 5.23
N ALA A 195 -6.14 14.85 6.09
CA ALA A 195 -7.52 14.50 5.81
C ALA A 195 -8.12 13.75 7.01
N PRO A 196 -9.45 13.58 7.09
CA PRO A 196 -10.07 12.83 8.16
C PRO A 196 -9.48 11.42 8.28
N PRO A 197 -8.97 11.03 9.44
CA PRO A 197 -8.34 9.72 9.64
C PRO A 197 -9.32 8.55 9.51
N CYS A 198 -10.60 8.84 9.55
CA CYS A 198 -11.66 7.84 9.69
C CYS A 198 -11.95 7.02 8.43
N LEU A 199 -11.40 7.37 7.26
CA LEU A 199 -11.71 6.65 6.03
C LEU A 199 -11.21 5.20 6.04
N LYS A 200 -10.19 4.90 6.82
CA LYS A 200 -9.66 3.53 6.92
C LYS A 200 -10.42 2.63 7.87
N THR A 201 -10.98 3.21 8.88
CA THR A 201 -11.74 2.49 9.92
C THR A 201 -13.22 2.45 9.57
N TYR A 202 -13.54 2.73 8.30
CA TYR A 202 -14.91 2.92 7.84
C TYR A 202 -15.78 1.67 8.01
N ASP A 203 -15.20 0.50 7.89
CA ASP A 203 -15.85 -0.78 8.15
C ASP A 203 -15.79 -1.18 9.63
N ASP A 204 -15.02 -0.46 10.43
CA ASP A 204 -14.93 -0.65 11.87
C ASP A 204 -15.95 0.27 12.55
N ALA A 205 -16.79 -0.30 13.40
CA ALA A 205 -17.76 0.45 14.21
C ALA A 205 -17.14 1.63 14.99
N MET A 206 -15.83 1.63 15.12
CA MET A 206 -15.01 2.62 15.79
C MET A 206 -14.93 3.97 15.08
N CYS A 207 -15.16 4.03 13.76
CA CYS A 207 -15.24 5.29 13.02
C CYS A 207 -16.46 6.13 13.36
N PHE A 208 -17.38 5.54 14.05
CA PHE A 208 -18.63 6.17 14.45
C PHE A 208 -18.62 6.63 15.88
N LEU A 209 -17.49 6.55 16.56
CA LEU A 209 -17.38 7.13 17.88
C LEU A 209 -17.54 8.65 17.77
N ASP A 210 -18.68 9.13 18.16
CA ASP A 210 -18.84 10.50 18.59
C ASP A 210 -17.78 10.76 19.69
N PRO A 211 -16.94 11.75 19.55
CA PRO A 211 -17.07 12.99 18.78
C PRO A 211 -15.93 13.20 17.78
N CYS A 212 -15.83 12.45 16.70
CA CYS A 212 -14.81 12.73 15.71
C CYS A 212 -15.27 13.84 14.76
N HIS A 213 -15.11 15.08 15.17
CA HIS A 213 -15.41 16.28 14.37
C HIS A 213 -14.67 16.34 13.04
N ALA A 214 -13.57 15.58 12.88
CA ALA A 214 -12.85 15.50 11.62
C ALA A 214 -13.72 15.02 10.45
N CYS A 215 -14.69 14.16 10.73
CA CYS A 215 -15.65 13.71 9.71
C CYS A 215 -16.68 14.77 9.33
N GLU A 216 -16.96 15.70 10.19
CA GLU A 216 -17.88 16.82 9.91
C GLU A 216 -17.24 17.87 9.00
N LEU A 217 -15.91 18.02 9.09
CA LEU A 217 -15.14 18.95 8.27
C LEU A 217 -14.98 18.47 6.81
N ALA A 218 -15.25 17.21 6.51
CA ALA A 218 -15.14 16.65 5.17
C ALA A 218 -16.22 17.14 4.17
N GLY A 219 -17.22 17.88 4.65
CA GLY A 219 -18.25 18.48 3.82
C GLY A 219 -19.08 17.49 3.00
N PRO A 220 -19.75 17.95 1.91
CA PRO A 220 -20.69 17.15 1.13
C PRO A 220 -20.08 15.95 0.41
N PHE A 221 -18.76 15.90 0.21
CA PHE A 221 -18.05 14.74 -0.39
C PHE A 221 -18.06 13.49 0.47
N ARG A 222 -18.47 13.61 1.73
CA ARG A 222 -18.53 12.51 2.68
C ARG A 222 -19.44 11.36 2.23
N ALA A 223 -20.61 11.66 1.68
CA ALA A 223 -21.59 10.66 1.24
C ALA A 223 -21.08 9.88 0.02
N ASP A 224 -20.50 10.58 -0.95
CA ASP A 224 -20.04 9.98 -2.20
C ASP A 224 -18.79 9.13 -2.01
N ALA A 225 -17.84 9.60 -1.20
CA ALA A 225 -16.67 8.81 -0.82
C ALA A 225 -17.06 7.52 -0.08
N ARG A 226 -18.10 7.60 0.76
CA ARG A 226 -18.64 6.43 1.47
C ARG A 226 -19.21 5.39 0.52
N THR A 227 -20.00 5.80 -0.43
CA THR A 227 -20.68 4.91 -1.36
C THR A 227 -19.69 4.24 -2.30
N SER A 228 -18.69 4.95 -2.80
CA SER A 228 -17.66 4.42 -3.68
C SER A 228 -16.72 3.43 -2.97
N LEU A 229 -16.37 3.70 -1.71
CA LEU A 229 -15.51 2.82 -0.92
C LEU A 229 -16.21 1.51 -0.54
N ARG A 230 -17.50 1.56 -0.15
CA ARG A 230 -18.29 0.34 0.11
C ARG A 230 -18.43 -0.53 -1.13
N ALA A 231 -18.64 0.05 -2.29
CA ALA A 231 -18.71 -0.69 -3.55
C ALA A 231 -17.38 -1.39 -3.88
N ALA A 232 -16.24 -0.78 -3.55
CA ALA A 232 -14.92 -1.38 -3.75
C ALA A 232 -14.60 -2.49 -2.74
N THR A 233 -15.17 -2.42 -1.52
CA THR A 233 -14.91 -3.41 -0.45
C THR A 233 -15.76 -4.65 -0.60
N THR A 234 -16.98 -4.52 -1.14
CA THR A 234 -17.88 -5.66 -1.41
C THR A 234 -17.51 -6.45 -2.67
N ALA A 235 -16.59 -5.95 -3.48
CA ALA A 235 -16.08 -6.62 -4.69
C ALA A 235 -14.77 -7.40 -4.44
N ARG A 236 -14.39 -7.66 -3.19
CA ARG A 236 -13.20 -8.45 -2.82
C ARG A 236 -13.56 -9.75 -2.14
#